data_a0adbc3e3cf6bb6625ac51939fb46bb8
#
_entry.id   a0adbc3e3cf6bb6625ac51939fb46bb8
#
_cell.length_a   1.000
_cell.length_b   1.000
_cell.length_c   1.000
_cell.angle_alpha   90.00
_cell.angle_beta   90.00
_cell.angle_gamma   90.00
#
_symmetry.space_group_name_H-M   'P 1'
#
loop_
_entity.id
_entity.type
_entity.pdbx_description
1 polymer ?
#
loop_
_entity_poly.entity_id
_entity_poly.type
_entity_poly.pdbx_seq_one_letter_code
_entity_poly.pdbx_strand_id
1 'polypeptide(L)'
;VWRLDFQLGWDADPDEEIKPENVIPRVKAMLGDEREFELEWASIYQFACRRIDDFRKHRVLFAGDSAHQVSPFGARGANTGVQDVDNLAWKLKLVLDGQAPESLIDSYNEERAFAADDNLLNSTRSTDFITPKSQSSRYFRDAVLELAEHYEFARPLVNSGRLSMPTPYVHSSLNTPYEDTFPARMAPGTICDDATLSVVGVSSWFLSMIGD
;
A
#
# COMPACT_ATOMS: atom_id res chain seq x y z
N VAL A 1 26.15 -5.37 -0.47
CA VAL A 1 25.62 -4.72 -1.68
C VAL A 1 24.68 -3.60 -1.24
N TRP A 2 24.82 -2.42 -1.86
CA TRP A 2 23.96 -1.25 -1.66
C TRP A 2 23.07 -1.07 -2.89
N ARG A 3 21.82 -0.67 -2.66
CA ARG A 3 20.91 -0.21 -3.70
C ARG A 3 20.80 1.31 -3.62
N LEU A 4 21.03 1.98 -4.76
CA LEU A 4 20.87 3.41 -4.93
C LEU A 4 19.77 3.67 -5.96
N ASP A 5 18.79 4.47 -5.59
CA ASP A 5 17.69 4.84 -6.47
C ASP A 5 17.80 6.34 -6.79
N PHE A 6 17.90 6.66 -8.09
CA PHE A 6 17.93 8.02 -8.60
C PHE A 6 16.64 8.32 -9.34
N GLN A 7 16.02 9.45 -9.02
CA GLN A 7 14.88 9.93 -9.80
C GLN A 7 15.40 10.56 -11.09
N LEU A 8 14.87 10.09 -12.22
CA LEU A 8 15.13 10.65 -13.54
C LEU A 8 14.00 11.60 -13.98
N GLY A 9 14.30 12.50 -14.93
CA GLY A 9 13.30 13.32 -15.58
C GLY A 9 12.38 12.50 -16.50
N TRP A 10 11.24 13.09 -16.87
CA TRP A 10 10.27 12.44 -17.75
C TRP A 10 10.78 12.21 -19.18
N ASP A 11 11.73 13.02 -19.61
CA ASP A 11 12.33 12.97 -20.96
C ASP A 11 13.63 12.13 -20.98
N ALA A 12 13.95 11.43 -19.88
CA ALA A 12 15.14 10.59 -19.81
C ALA A 12 14.98 9.36 -20.71
N ASP A 13 16.00 9.07 -21.52
CA ASP A 13 16.06 7.87 -22.32
C ASP A 13 16.53 6.69 -21.46
N PRO A 14 15.67 5.67 -21.23
CA PRO A 14 16.00 4.53 -20.40
C PRO A 14 17.29 3.81 -20.83
N ASP A 15 17.49 3.65 -22.12
CA ASP A 15 18.62 2.90 -22.67
C ASP A 15 19.95 3.65 -22.52
N GLU A 16 19.91 4.99 -22.47
CA GLU A 16 21.08 5.82 -22.18
C GLU A 16 21.36 5.90 -20.68
N GLU A 17 20.31 6.03 -19.86
CA GLU A 17 20.46 6.29 -18.44
C GLU A 17 20.99 5.08 -17.63
N ILE A 18 20.86 3.86 -18.15
CA ILE A 18 21.43 2.64 -17.52
C ILE A 18 22.92 2.42 -17.85
N LYS A 19 23.49 3.18 -18.78
CA LYS A 19 24.90 3.01 -19.17
C LYS A 19 25.84 3.37 -18.01
N PRO A 20 26.92 2.60 -17.80
CA PRO A 20 27.89 2.88 -16.73
C PRO A 20 28.44 4.31 -16.78
N GLU A 21 28.66 4.85 -17.99
CA GLU A 21 29.14 6.21 -18.21
C GLU A 21 28.19 7.30 -17.68
N ASN A 22 26.88 7.02 -17.54
CA ASN A 22 25.88 7.91 -16.96
C ASN A 22 25.61 7.62 -15.49
N VAL A 23 25.70 6.36 -15.07
CA VAL A 23 25.44 5.91 -13.69
C VAL A 23 26.62 6.26 -12.77
N ILE A 24 27.84 5.91 -13.15
CA ILE A 24 29.04 6.05 -12.30
C ILE A 24 29.27 7.49 -11.85
N PRO A 25 29.18 8.52 -12.72
CA PRO A 25 29.35 9.91 -12.28
C PRO A 25 28.31 10.35 -11.24
N ARG A 26 27.05 9.89 -11.36
CA ARG A 26 25.99 10.20 -10.36
C ARG A 26 26.32 9.57 -8.99
N VAL A 27 26.77 8.32 -9.00
CA VAL A 27 27.17 7.63 -7.77
C VAL A 27 28.35 8.34 -7.13
N LYS A 28 29.38 8.72 -7.92
CA LYS A 28 30.54 9.48 -7.45
C LYS A 28 30.14 10.84 -6.87
N ALA A 29 29.25 11.58 -7.55
CA ALA A 29 28.76 12.86 -7.05
C ALA A 29 28.03 12.73 -5.70
N MET A 30 27.37 11.60 -5.45
CA MET A 30 26.68 11.34 -4.18
C MET A 30 27.64 10.89 -3.08
N LEU A 31 28.61 10.01 -3.39
CA LEU A 31 29.50 9.39 -2.40
C LEU A 31 30.76 10.21 -2.11
N GLY A 32 31.16 11.12 -3.00
CA GLY A 32 32.44 11.76 -3.05
C GLY A 32 33.45 10.99 -3.92
N ASP A 33 34.34 11.72 -4.56
CA ASP A 33 35.26 11.16 -5.58
C ASP A 33 36.30 10.18 -5.03
N GLU A 34 36.58 10.21 -3.71
CA GLU A 34 37.58 9.39 -3.06
C GLU A 34 37.12 7.96 -2.74
N ARG A 35 35.82 7.66 -2.90
CA ARG A 35 35.29 6.34 -2.55
C ARG A 35 35.27 5.41 -3.75
N GLU A 36 35.90 4.27 -3.57
CA GLU A 36 35.85 3.20 -4.55
C GLU A 36 34.58 2.37 -4.41
N PHE A 37 34.00 1.98 -5.51
CA PHE A 37 32.85 1.08 -5.58
C PHE A 37 32.86 0.31 -6.90
N GLU A 38 32.21 -0.83 -6.90
CA GLU A 38 31.96 -1.65 -8.08
C GLU A 38 30.46 -1.56 -8.42
N LEU A 39 30.15 -1.31 -9.69
CA LEU A 39 28.79 -1.30 -10.20
C LEU A 39 28.40 -2.73 -10.62
N GLU A 40 27.60 -3.41 -9.81
CA GLU A 40 27.15 -4.76 -10.14
C GLU A 40 26.14 -4.74 -11.28
N TRP A 41 25.12 -3.87 -11.22
CA TRP A 41 24.15 -3.71 -12.29
C TRP A 41 23.39 -2.38 -12.16
N ALA A 42 22.77 -1.95 -13.26
CA ALA A 42 21.87 -0.82 -13.30
C ALA A 42 20.59 -1.21 -14.04
N SER A 43 19.47 -0.66 -13.62
CA SER A 43 18.18 -0.82 -14.30
C SER A 43 17.34 0.43 -14.15
N ILE A 44 16.35 0.59 -15.02
CA ILE A 44 15.30 1.59 -14.88
C ILE A 44 14.03 0.90 -14.45
N TYR A 45 13.38 1.48 -13.47
CA TYR A 45 12.08 1.06 -12.99
C TYR A 45 11.06 2.18 -13.22
N GLN A 46 10.01 1.86 -13.96
CA GLN A 46 8.87 2.73 -14.12
C GLN A 46 7.68 2.14 -13.36
N PHE A 47 7.00 2.96 -12.61
CA PHE A 47 5.80 2.56 -11.90
C PHE A 47 4.62 3.46 -12.25
N ALA A 48 3.43 2.92 -12.11
CA ALA A 48 2.18 3.65 -12.27
C ALA A 48 1.37 3.55 -10.98
N CYS A 49 0.62 4.61 -10.67
CA CYS A 49 -0.37 4.61 -9.60
C CYS A 49 -1.75 4.68 -10.28
N ARG A 50 -2.36 3.52 -10.49
CA ARG A 50 -3.63 3.39 -11.21
C ARG A 50 -4.34 2.10 -10.86
N ARG A 51 -5.64 2.03 -11.09
CA ARG A 51 -6.44 0.81 -11.07
C ARG A 51 -7.39 0.73 -12.26
N ILE A 52 -7.93 -0.45 -12.51
CA ILE A 52 -9.08 -0.64 -13.39
C ILE A 52 -10.38 -0.28 -12.64
N ASP A 53 -11.44 0.03 -13.37
CA ASP A 53 -12.71 0.43 -12.75
C ASP A 53 -13.35 -0.74 -12.01
N ASP A 54 -13.43 -1.91 -12.64
CA ASP A 54 -14.06 -3.10 -12.09
C ASP A 54 -13.05 -4.25 -11.95
N PHE A 55 -12.92 -4.81 -10.74
CA PHE A 55 -12.09 -5.99 -10.45
C PHE A 55 -12.79 -7.31 -10.85
N ARG A 56 -14.06 -7.23 -11.20
CA ARG A 56 -14.85 -8.33 -11.73
C ARG A 56 -15.45 -7.99 -13.10
N LYS A 57 -15.23 -8.86 -14.09
CA LYS A 57 -15.90 -8.79 -15.39
C LYS A 57 -16.49 -10.15 -15.71
N HIS A 58 -17.79 -10.33 -15.45
CA HIS A 58 -18.47 -11.62 -15.55
C HIS A 58 -17.78 -12.71 -14.70
N ARG A 59 -17.12 -13.68 -15.35
CA ARG A 59 -16.37 -14.78 -14.71
C ARG A 59 -14.86 -14.53 -14.62
N VAL A 60 -14.40 -13.36 -15.04
CA VAL A 60 -13.00 -12.95 -14.92
C VAL A 60 -12.87 -12.07 -13.69
N LEU A 61 -11.90 -12.39 -12.84
CA LEU A 61 -11.57 -11.67 -11.63
C LEU A 61 -10.12 -11.21 -11.72
N PHE A 62 -9.89 -9.96 -11.39
CA PHE A 62 -8.57 -9.34 -11.42
C PHE A 62 -8.08 -9.14 -9.98
N ALA A 63 -6.79 -9.42 -9.72
CA ALA A 63 -6.15 -9.25 -8.43
C ALA A 63 -4.71 -8.79 -8.61
N GLY A 64 -4.15 -8.15 -7.59
CA GLY A 64 -2.79 -7.61 -7.62
C GLY A 64 -2.57 -6.61 -8.77
N ASP A 65 -1.41 -6.65 -9.40
CA ASP A 65 -1.00 -5.70 -10.44
C ASP A 65 -1.90 -5.69 -11.68
N SER A 66 -2.67 -6.76 -11.90
CA SER A 66 -3.69 -6.79 -12.97
C SER A 66 -4.91 -5.92 -12.65
N ALA A 67 -5.20 -5.68 -11.39
CA ALA A 67 -6.30 -4.85 -10.91
C ALA A 67 -5.84 -3.43 -10.56
N HIS A 68 -4.72 -3.30 -9.86
CA HIS A 68 -4.19 -2.01 -9.41
C HIS A 68 -2.66 -2.02 -9.30
N GLN A 69 -2.05 -0.91 -9.60
CA GLN A 69 -0.62 -0.68 -9.50
C GLN A 69 -0.37 0.52 -8.60
N VAL A 70 0.61 0.41 -7.71
CA VAL A 70 1.01 1.47 -6.78
C VAL A 70 2.51 1.74 -6.88
N SER A 71 2.95 2.91 -6.39
CA SER A 71 4.38 3.20 -6.29
C SER A 71 5.07 2.22 -5.31
N PRO A 72 6.39 2.02 -5.44
CA PRO A 72 7.14 1.16 -4.53
C PRO A 72 7.23 1.72 -3.10
N PHE A 73 6.95 3.01 -2.93
CA PHE A 73 7.01 3.67 -1.63
C PHE A 73 5.91 3.16 -0.70
N GLY A 74 6.33 2.69 0.48
CA GLY A 74 5.45 2.04 1.46
C GLY A 74 5.26 0.53 1.27
N ALA A 75 5.94 -0.10 0.28
CA ALA A 75 5.92 -1.55 0.05
C ALA A 75 4.50 -2.17 -0.05
N ARG A 76 3.55 -1.47 -0.71
CA ARG A 76 2.12 -1.83 -0.72
C ARG A 76 1.73 -2.81 -1.82
N GLY A 77 2.44 -2.84 -2.96
CA GLY A 77 2.02 -3.62 -4.14
C GLY A 77 1.77 -5.10 -3.84
N ALA A 78 2.80 -5.82 -3.42
CA ALA A 78 2.66 -7.24 -3.09
C ALA A 78 1.69 -7.49 -1.93
N ASN A 79 1.74 -6.65 -0.88
CA ASN A 79 0.87 -6.79 0.29
C ASN A 79 -0.61 -6.63 -0.06
N THR A 80 -0.96 -5.66 -0.92
CA THR A 80 -2.34 -5.50 -1.38
C THR A 80 -2.78 -6.61 -2.30
N GLY A 81 -1.89 -7.15 -3.12
CA GLY A 81 -2.18 -8.34 -3.93
C GLY A 81 -2.48 -9.57 -3.09
N VAL A 82 -1.76 -9.78 -1.98
CA VAL A 82 -2.08 -10.84 -1.02
C VAL A 82 -3.46 -10.61 -0.38
N GLN A 83 -3.76 -9.37 0.02
CA GLN A 83 -5.08 -9.02 0.56
C GLN A 83 -6.22 -9.22 -0.45
N ASP A 84 -5.97 -9.01 -1.75
CA ASP A 84 -6.96 -9.30 -2.79
C ASP A 84 -7.29 -10.79 -2.82
N VAL A 85 -6.24 -11.63 -2.83
CA VAL A 85 -6.43 -13.10 -2.86
C VAL A 85 -7.10 -13.60 -1.60
N ASP A 86 -6.69 -13.11 -0.43
CA ASP A 86 -7.31 -13.46 0.85
C ASP A 86 -8.80 -13.09 0.87
N ASN A 87 -9.14 -11.88 0.46
CA ASN A 87 -10.53 -11.41 0.37
C ASN A 87 -11.37 -12.21 -0.62
N LEU A 88 -10.78 -12.61 -1.77
CA LEU A 88 -11.48 -13.31 -2.84
C LEU A 88 -11.66 -14.81 -2.57
N ALA A 89 -10.65 -15.46 -1.98
CA ALA A 89 -10.57 -16.92 -1.92
C ALA A 89 -11.75 -17.55 -1.17
N TRP A 90 -12.08 -17.06 0.01
CA TRP A 90 -13.19 -17.59 0.80
C TRP A 90 -14.56 -17.30 0.15
N LYS A 91 -14.73 -16.11 -0.45
CA LYS A 91 -15.96 -15.74 -1.16
C LYS A 91 -16.19 -16.67 -2.35
N LEU A 92 -15.13 -16.87 -3.14
CA LEU A 92 -15.18 -17.75 -4.31
C LEU A 92 -15.46 -19.20 -3.90
N LYS A 93 -14.84 -19.67 -2.81
CA LYS A 93 -15.08 -21.01 -2.27
C LYS A 93 -16.55 -21.19 -1.90
N LEU A 94 -17.14 -20.29 -1.13
CA LEU A 94 -18.54 -20.40 -0.70
C LEU A 94 -19.51 -20.41 -1.89
N VAL A 95 -19.24 -19.60 -2.92
CA VAL A 95 -20.07 -19.57 -4.12
C VAL A 95 -19.92 -20.87 -4.91
N LEU A 96 -18.71 -21.40 -5.11
CA LEU A 96 -18.47 -22.64 -5.85
C LEU A 96 -19.06 -23.87 -5.13
N ASP A 97 -19.04 -23.86 -3.81
CA ASP A 97 -19.64 -24.92 -2.99
C ASP A 97 -21.18 -24.80 -2.89
N GLY A 98 -21.78 -23.77 -3.50
CA GLY A 98 -23.22 -23.53 -3.44
C GLY A 98 -23.72 -23.06 -2.07
N GLN A 99 -22.82 -22.60 -1.20
CA GLN A 99 -23.14 -22.12 0.15
C GLN A 99 -23.48 -20.64 0.19
N ALA A 100 -23.15 -19.88 -0.85
CA ALA A 100 -23.48 -18.47 -0.98
C ALA A 100 -23.94 -18.13 -2.41
N PRO A 101 -24.73 -17.06 -2.58
CA PRO A 101 -25.12 -16.60 -3.89
C PRO A 101 -23.93 -15.96 -4.64
N GLU A 102 -24.00 -15.96 -5.97
CA GLU A 102 -22.93 -15.38 -6.82
C GLU A 102 -22.69 -13.88 -6.51
N SER A 103 -23.70 -13.17 -6.02
CA SER A 103 -23.59 -11.77 -5.60
C SER A 103 -22.57 -11.54 -4.46
N LEU A 104 -22.20 -12.59 -3.70
CA LEU A 104 -21.11 -12.46 -2.71
C LEU A 104 -19.79 -12.02 -3.36
N ILE A 105 -19.52 -12.40 -4.61
CA ILE A 105 -18.31 -11.99 -5.32
C ILE A 105 -18.33 -10.50 -5.68
N ASP A 106 -19.51 -9.86 -5.75
CA ASP A 106 -19.58 -8.41 -6.01
C ASP A 106 -18.98 -7.61 -4.84
N SER A 107 -19.09 -8.13 -3.61
CA SER A 107 -18.43 -7.52 -2.45
C SER A 107 -16.90 -7.53 -2.53
N TYR A 108 -16.29 -8.45 -3.30
CA TYR A 108 -14.87 -8.40 -3.58
C TYR A 108 -14.50 -7.12 -4.35
N ASN A 109 -15.24 -6.83 -5.41
CA ASN A 109 -15.03 -5.60 -6.18
C ASN A 109 -15.23 -4.35 -5.32
N GLU A 110 -16.32 -4.30 -4.55
CA GLU A 110 -16.65 -3.18 -3.67
C GLU A 110 -15.52 -2.89 -2.66
N GLU A 111 -15.09 -3.92 -1.93
CA GLU A 111 -14.10 -3.79 -0.88
C GLU A 111 -12.69 -3.52 -1.43
N ARG A 112 -12.29 -4.26 -2.47
CA ARG A 112 -10.91 -4.16 -2.96
C ARG A 112 -10.68 -2.96 -3.86
N ALA A 113 -11.67 -2.49 -4.62
CA ALA A 113 -11.58 -1.24 -5.35
C ALA A 113 -11.48 -0.05 -4.39
N PHE A 114 -12.28 -0.04 -3.31
CA PHE A 114 -12.17 0.97 -2.26
C PHE A 114 -10.78 0.97 -1.58
N ALA A 115 -10.27 -0.21 -1.23
CA ALA A 115 -8.93 -0.34 -0.64
C ALA A 115 -7.83 0.09 -1.62
N ALA A 116 -7.99 -0.18 -2.91
CA ALA A 116 -7.05 0.27 -3.93
C ALA A 116 -7.03 1.79 -4.04
N ASP A 117 -8.18 2.46 -4.02
CA ASP A 117 -8.26 3.93 -4.04
C ASP A 117 -7.57 4.56 -2.82
N ASP A 118 -7.80 4.02 -1.64
CA ASP A 118 -7.13 4.48 -0.42
C ASP A 118 -5.61 4.28 -0.49
N ASN A 119 -5.16 3.12 -0.99
CA ASN A 119 -3.74 2.85 -1.19
C ASN A 119 -3.10 3.75 -2.25
N LEU A 120 -3.78 3.98 -3.37
CA LEU A 120 -3.32 4.87 -4.42
C LEU A 120 -3.15 6.30 -3.90
N LEU A 121 -4.13 6.81 -3.16
CA LEU A 121 -4.08 8.14 -2.57
C LEU A 121 -2.88 8.30 -1.63
N ASN A 122 -2.70 7.36 -0.70
CA ASN A 122 -1.65 7.45 0.30
C ASN A 122 -0.26 7.18 -0.30
N SER A 123 -0.13 6.25 -1.25
CA SER A 123 1.11 5.97 -1.95
C SER A 123 1.55 7.14 -2.84
N THR A 124 0.61 7.80 -3.53
CA THR A 124 0.90 8.99 -4.35
C THR A 124 1.36 10.15 -3.47
N ARG A 125 0.69 10.41 -2.34
CA ARG A 125 1.11 11.45 -1.38
C ARG A 125 2.52 11.20 -0.85
N SER A 126 2.84 9.97 -0.50
CA SER A 126 4.19 9.60 -0.04
C SER A 126 5.22 9.79 -1.13
N THR A 127 4.90 9.41 -2.37
CA THR A 127 5.77 9.62 -3.53
C THR A 127 6.03 11.11 -3.77
N ASP A 128 4.99 11.93 -3.78
CA ASP A 128 5.11 13.38 -4.02
C ASP A 128 5.89 14.08 -2.88
N PHE A 129 5.79 13.58 -1.66
CA PHE A 129 6.58 14.09 -0.53
C PHE A 129 8.06 13.72 -0.65
N ILE A 130 8.38 12.45 -0.95
CA ILE A 130 9.76 11.97 -1.08
C ILE A 130 10.44 12.55 -2.32
N THR A 131 9.70 12.66 -3.43
CA THR A 131 10.20 13.11 -4.74
C THR A 131 9.44 14.35 -5.24
N PRO A 132 9.60 15.52 -4.59
CA PRO A 132 8.85 16.72 -4.94
C PRO A 132 9.16 17.19 -6.36
N LYS A 133 8.11 17.40 -7.15
CA LYS A 133 8.19 17.76 -8.58
C LYS A 133 8.37 19.26 -8.84
N SER A 134 8.06 20.11 -7.86
CA SER A 134 8.17 21.57 -7.96
C SER A 134 9.05 22.15 -6.87
N GLN A 135 9.52 23.38 -7.08
CA GLN A 135 10.28 24.10 -6.07
C GLN A 135 9.43 24.38 -4.81
N SER A 136 8.16 24.70 -4.97
CA SER A 136 7.23 24.91 -3.85
C SER A 136 7.04 23.63 -3.04
N SER A 137 6.88 22.50 -3.70
CA SER A 137 6.76 21.19 -3.01
C SER A 137 8.04 20.83 -2.27
N ARG A 138 9.20 21.19 -2.81
CA ARG A 138 10.50 20.98 -2.15
C ARG A 138 10.61 21.83 -0.90
N TYR A 139 10.29 23.13 -0.99
CA TYR A 139 10.29 24.00 0.19
C TYR A 139 9.33 23.53 1.27
N PHE A 140 8.14 23.08 0.87
CA PHE A 140 7.18 22.50 1.82
C PHE A 140 7.75 21.28 2.52
N ARG A 141 8.29 20.30 1.77
CA ARG A 141 8.92 19.10 2.33
C ARG A 141 10.04 19.46 3.31
N ASP A 142 10.96 20.32 2.90
CA ASP A 142 12.13 20.67 3.69
C ASP A 142 11.73 21.37 4.99
N ALA A 143 10.75 22.29 4.93
CA ALA A 143 10.18 22.93 6.12
C ALA A 143 9.46 21.92 7.05
N VAL A 144 8.71 20.96 6.49
CA VAL A 144 8.05 19.93 7.27
C VAL A 144 9.07 19.02 7.96
N LEU A 145 10.15 18.64 7.29
CA LEU A 145 11.22 17.83 7.88
C LEU A 145 11.91 18.56 9.03
N GLU A 146 12.24 19.85 8.85
CA GLU A 146 12.83 20.68 9.90
C GLU A 146 11.90 20.82 11.11
N LEU A 147 10.61 21.07 10.89
CA LEU A 147 9.62 21.15 11.97
C LEU A 147 9.44 19.81 12.69
N ALA A 148 9.44 18.69 11.96
CA ALA A 148 9.24 17.36 12.53
C ALA A 148 10.38 16.92 13.46
N GLU A 149 11.57 17.47 13.30
CA GLU A 149 12.69 17.25 14.22
C GLU A 149 12.38 17.78 15.62
N HIS A 150 11.71 18.93 15.71
CA HIS A 150 11.50 19.66 16.96
C HIS A 150 10.06 19.61 17.48
N TYR A 151 9.06 19.38 16.61
CA TYR A 151 7.65 19.49 16.95
C TYR A 151 6.84 18.24 16.59
N GLU A 152 6.12 17.71 17.56
CA GLU A 152 5.31 16.49 17.39
C GLU A 152 4.19 16.64 16.38
N PHE A 153 3.56 17.83 16.28
CA PHE A 153 2.46 18.05 15.33
C PHE A 153 2.88 17.90 13.86
N ALA A 154 4.16 18.10 13.56
CA ALA A 154 4.68 17.98 12.20
C ALA A 154 5.04 16.55 11.80
N ARG A 155 5.27 15.65 12.75
CA ARG A 155 5.65 14.25 12.50
C ARG A 155 4.62 13.48 11.65
N PRO A 156 3.28 13.62 11.89
CA PRO A 156 2.28 12.97 11.05
C PRO A 156 2.26 13.48 9.60
N LEU A 157 2.80 14.67 9.31
CA LEU A 157 2.94 15.18 7.95
C LEU A 157 4.06 14.45 7.19
N VAL A 158 5.11 13.99 7.89
CA VAL A 158 6.17 13.15 7.32
C VAL A 158 5.69 11.72 7.16
N ASN A 159 5.07 11.16 8.20
CA ASN A 159 4.56 9.81 8.21
C ASN A 159 3.24 9.73 9.00
N SER A 160 2.15 9.68 8.28
CA SER A 160 0.82 9.57 8.87
C SER A 160 0.55 8.19 9.52
N GLY A 161 1.44 7.21 9.34
CA GLY A 161 1.22 5.82 9.72
C GLY A 161 0.19 5.08 8.85
N ARG A 162 -0.49 5.78 7.94
CA ARG A 162 -1.59 5.21 7.13
C ARG A 162 -1.15 4.06 6.23
N LEU A 163 0.07 4.12 5.72
CA LEU A 163 0.62 3.05 4.88
C LEU A 163 0.85 1.72 5.64
N SER A 164 0.89 1.75 6.96
CA SER A 164 1.06 0.56 7.80
C SER A 164 -0.27 -0.01 8.32
N MET A 165 -1.39 0.65 8.00
CA MET A 165 -2.71 0.23 8.46
C MET A 165 -3.51 -0.38 7.31
N PRO A 166 -4.24 -1.47 7.56
CA PRO A 166 -5.19 -2.00 6.59
C PRO A 166 -6.33 -1.01 6.38
N THR A 167 -6.92 -1.03 5.18
CA THR A 167 -8.07 -0.18 4.86
C THR A 167 -9.34 -0.78 5.47
N PRO A 168 -10.06 -0.05 6.32
CA PRO A 168 -11.35 -0.51 6.84
C PRO A 168 -12.41 -0.54 5.72
N TYR A 169 -13.17 -1.62 5.63
CA TYR A 169 -14.27 -1.76 4.65
C TYR A 169 -15.59 -1.19 5.17
N VAL A 170 -15.57 0.08 5.58
CA VAL A 170 -16.71 0.75 6.23
C VAL A 170 -17.96 0.83 5.37
N HIS A 171 -17.82 0.70 4.06
CA HIS A 171 -18.92 0.75 3.09
C HIS A 171 -19.27 -0.63 2.53
N SER A 172 -18.69 -1.71 3.04
CA SER A 172 -18.97 -3.05 2.56
C SER A 172 -20.45 -3.41 2.77
N SER A 173 -21.07 -3.97 1.74
CA SER A 173 -22.41 -4.53 1.78
C SER A 173 -22.55 -5.71 2.74
N LEU A 174 -21.41 -6.28 3.19
CA LEU A 174 -21.37 -7.38 4.17
C LEU A 174 -21.41 -6.88 5.62
N ASN A 175 -21.26 -5.58 5.87
CA ASN A 175 -21.32 -5.05 7.21
C ASN A 175 -22.73 -5.14 7.78
N THR A 176 -22.85 -5.62 9.02
CA THR A 176 -24.11 -5.56 9.76
C THR A 176 -24.41 -4.12 10.15
N PRO A 177 -25.62 -3.60 9.87
CA PRO A 177 -26.03 -2.29 10.37
C PRO A 177 -25.91 -2.22 11.89
N TYR A 178 -25.45 -1.09 12.41
CA TYR A 178 -25.29 -0.88 13.85
C TYR A 178 -25.69 0.56 14.23
N GLU A 179 -26.26 0.70 15.43
CA GLU A 179 -26.66 2.00 16.01
C GLU A 179 -25.71 2.43 17.14
N ASP A 180 -24.94 1.50 17.69
CA ASP A 180 -24.03 1.75 18.79
C ASP A 180 -22.75 2.47 18.33
N THR A 181 -22.15 3.24 19.25
CA THR A 181 -20.86 3.85 19.02
C THR A 181 -19.74 2.87 19.36
N PHE A 182 -19.05 2.37 18.37
CA PHE A 182 -17.87 1.54 18.55
C PHE A 182 -16.59 2.38 18.58
N PRO A 183 -15.55 1.95 19.34
CA PRO A 183 -14.21 2.45 19.13
C PRO A 183 -13.80 2.26 17.65
N ALA A 184 -13.09 3.23 17.08
CA ALA A 184 -12.77 3.24 15.64
C ALA A 184 -12.10 1.94 15.14
N ARG A 185 -11.36 1.24 16.02
CA ARG A 185 -10.69 -0.02 15.72
C ARG A 185 -11.59 -1.27 15.83
N MET A 186 -12.82 -1.10 16.26
CA MET A 186 -13.79 -2.19 16.46
C MET A 186 -15.11 -1.96 15.69
N ALA A 187 -15.16 -0.91 14.87
CA ALA A 187 -16.32 -0.67 14.04
C ALA A 187 -16.46 -1.75 12.95
N PRO A 188 -17.67 -2.10 12.51
CA PRO A 188 -17.88 -3.00 11.39
C PRO A 188 -17.04 -2.62 10.17
N GLY A 189 -16.49 -3.62 9.51
CA GLY A 189 -15.56 -3.43 8.38
C GLY A 189 -14.10 -3.14 8.77
N THR A 190 -13.78 -3.01 10.07
CA THR A 190 -12.40 -2.89 10.54
C THR A 190 -11.81 -4.25 10.89
N ILE A 191 -10.48 -4.36 10.83
CA ILE A 191 -9.78 -5.54 11.35
C ILE A 191 -9.91 -5.55 12.86
N CYS A 192 -10.39 -6.66 13.39
CA CYS A 192 -10.50 -6.87 14.82
C CYS A 192 -9.10 -7.05 15.44
N ASP A 193 -8.82 -6.33 16.53
CA ASP A 193 -7.61 -6.57 17.31
C ASP A 193 -7.73 -7.93 18.01
N ASP A 194 -6.64 -8.70 18.00
CA ASP A 194 -6.58 -9.95 18.76
C ASP A 194 -6.27 -9.64 20.23
N ALA A 195 -6.87 -10.40 21.14
CA ALA A 195 -6.69 -10.24 22.57
C ALA A 195 -6.79 -11.57 23.30
N THR A 196 -6.05 -11.72 24.38
CA THR A 196 -6.20 -12.87 25.26
C THR A 196 -7.51 -12.77 26.04
N LEU A 197 -8.38 -13.74 25.88
CA LEU A 197 -9.65 -13.84 26.61
C LEU A 197 -9.63 -15.04 27.55
N SER A 198 -10.29 -14.90 28.68
CA SER A 198 -10.57 -16.00 29.60
C SER A 198 -12.07 -16.24 29.66
N VAL A 199 -12.51 -17.40 29.20
CA VAL A 199 -13.91 -17.82 29.24
C VAL A 199 -14.01 -19.13 30.03
N VAL A 200 -14.73 -19.07 31.15
CA VAL A 200 -14.95 -20.24 32.02
C VAL A 200 -13.65 -20.94 32.40
N GLY A 201 -12.58 -20.17 32.72
CA GLY A 201 -11.29 -20.72 33.17
C GLY A 201 -10.37 -21.19 32.03
N VAL A 202 -10.77 -21.08 30.77
CA VAL A 202 -9.91 -21.33 29.62
C VAL A 202 -9.45 -19.99 29.06
N SER A 203 -8.13 -19.81 28.95
CA SER A 203 -7.53 -18.63 28.33
C SER A 203 -7.09 -19.00 26.90
N SER A 204 -7.53 -18.21 25.92
CA SER A 204 -7.11 -18.32 24.54
C SER A 204 -7.15 -16.97 23.85
N TRP A 205 -6.58 -16.88 22.65
CA TRP A 205 -6.67 -15.68 21.84
C TRP A 205 -8.08 -15.54 21.24
N PHE A 206 -8.61 -14.32 21.18
CA PHE A 206 -9.96 -14.06 20.69
C PHE A 206 -10.16 -14.59 19.27
N LEU A 207 -9.21 -14.34 18.35
CA LEU A 207 -9.32 -14.82 16.97
C LEU A 207 -9.29 -16.34 16.87
N SER A 208 -8.58 -17.04 17.77
CA SER A 208 -8.61 -18.51 17.80
C SER A 208 -9.91 -19.10 18.38
N MET A 209 -10.70 -18.27 19.06
CA MET A 209 -12.00 -18.68 19.61
C MET A 209 -13.15 -18.49 18.62
N ILE A 210 -13.01 -17.58 17.68
CA ILE A 210 -14.04 -17.24 16.68
C ILE A 210 -13.74 -17.77 15.28
N GLY A 211 -12.48 -18.21 15.07
CA GLY A 211 -12.03 -18.73 13.78
C GLY A 211 -12.10 -20.25 13.73
N ASP A 212 -12.83 -20.74 12.82
CA ASP A 212 -12.56 -21.68 11.73
C ASP A 212 -13.67 -21.55 10.70
#